data_0b70726f88bb4b6fc82c819196fc4b01
#
_entry.id   0b70726f88bb4b6fc82c819196fc4b01
#
_cell.length_a   1.000
_cell.length_b   1.000
_cell.length_c   1.000
_cell.angle_alpha   90.00
_cell.angle_beta   90.00
_cell.angle_gamma   90.00
#
_symmetry.space_group_name_H-M   'P 1'
#
loop_
_entity.id
_entity.type
_entity.pdbx_description
1 polymer ?
#
loop_
_entity_poly.entity_id
_entity_poly.type
_entity_poly.pdbx_seq_one_letter_code
_entity_poly.pdbx_strand_id
1 'polypeptide(L)'
;MQTAIKKPTLHHHVFLEKLWAFLKKNAVLCIAVLAAAITCIIVPPDREYWQYLDFKTLTCLFCVLAVVCALRNIRFFTVLARKIVQLFKNTRACILALVYITFLGSMLIANDMALLTFLPLGYFVLSSTGKQKNMAFTFIMQNIAANLGGMLTPFGNPQNLYLYTKFNIPTGDFVATMLPPFCISVALITLCCLFVKKEKLELADEEISLPKGRTIAYLLLFALSIIIVFRVIPFIVGLS
;
A
#
# COMPACT_ATOMS: atom_id res chain seq x y z
N MET A 1 -7.27 -51.06 -47.05
CA MET A 1 -7.68 -49.65 -47.02
C MET A 1 -8.24 -49.40 -45.60
N GLN A 2 -7.35 -49.04 -44.66
CA GLN A 2 -7.73 -48.75 -43.26
C GLN A 2 -7.66 -47.25 -43.05
N THR A 3 -8.80 -46.62 -42.96
CA THR A 3 -8.96 -45.18 -42.62
C THR A 3 -8.71 -45.00 -41.13
N ALA A 4 -7.62 -44.33 -40.79
CA ALA A 4 -7.29 -43.95 -39.44
C ALA A 4 -8.24 -42.80 -38.94
N ILE A 5 -9.07 -43.13 -37.99
CA ILE A 5 -9.91 -42.18 -37.28
C ILE A 5 -9.00 -41.37 -36.35
N LYS A 6 -8.74 -40.11 -36.68
CA LYS A 6 -7.97 -39.17 -35.89
C LYS A 6 -8.79 -38.73 -34.69
N LYS A 7 -8.39 -39.12 -33.47
CA LYS A 7 -9.06 -38.74 -32.21
C LYS A 7 -8.87 -37.24 -31.92
N PRO A 8 -9.94 -36.46 -31.73
CA PRO A 8 -9.87 -35.03 -31.42
C PRO A 8 -9.80 -34.73 -29.91
N THR A 9 -9.12 -35.56 -29.13
CA THR A 9 -9.22 -35.47 -27.65
C THR A 9 -8.06 -34.80 -26.93
N LEU A 10 -6.96 -34.46 -27.62
CA LEU A 10 -5.78 -33.92 -26.96
C LEU A 10 -5.85 -32.40 -26.66
N HIS A 11 -6.53 -31.63 -27.50
CA HIS A 11 -6.66 -30.18 -27.29
C HIS A 11 -7.60 -29.78 -26.13
N HIS A 12 -8.64 -30.58 -25.89
CA HIS A 12 -9.60 -30.30 -24.82
C HIS A 12 -9.00 -30.51 -23.42
N HIS A 13 -8.18 -31.53 -23.23
CA HIS A 13 -7.50 -31.80 -21.94
C HIS A 13 -6.50 -30.69 -21.60
N VAL A 14 -5.70 -30.25 -22.55
CA VAL A 14 -4.72 -29.17 -22.33
C VAL A 14 -5.40 -27.83 -22.02
N PHE A 15 -6.54 -27.56 -22.64
CA PHE A 15 -7.32 -26.35 -22.35
C PHE A 15 -7.94 -26.41 -20.94
N LEU A 16 -8.52 -27.53 -20.56
CA LEU A 16 -9.11 -27.74 -19.23
C LEU A 16 -8.04 -27.66 -18.12
N GLU A 17 -6.87 -28.23 -18.33
CA GLU A 17 -5.76 -28.14 -17.37
C GLU A 17 -5.26 -26.71 -17.20
N LYS A 18 -5.11 -25.95 -18.30
CA LYS A 18 -4.74 -24.53 -18.24
C LYS A 18 -5.80 -23.68 -17.56
N LEU A 19 -7.07 -23.94 -17.85
CA LEU A 19 -8.19 -23.26 -17.21
C LEU A 19 -8.23 -23.57 -15.71
N TRP A 20 -8.05 -24.83 -15.33
CA TRP A 20 -8.03 -25.27 -13.92
C TRP A 20 -6.84 -24.67 -13.16
N ALA A 21 -5.66 -24.59 -13.79
CA ALA A 21 -4.50 -23.94 -13.22
C ALA A 21 -4.72 -22.41 -13.06
N PHE A 22 -5.37 -21.76 -14.03
CA PHE A 22 -5.76 -20.34 -13.95
C PHE A 22 -6.77 -20.10 -12.82
N LEU A 23 -7.82 -20.94 -12.71
CA LEU A 23 -8.83 -20.84 -11.65
C LEU A 23 -8.19 -21.01 -10.25
N LYS A 24 -7.32 -21.98 -10.07
CA LYS A 24 -6.60 -22.18 -8.80
C LYS A 24 -5.70 -20.99 -8.46
N LYS A 25 -4.98 -20.47 -9.45
CA LYS A 25 -4.05 -19.33 -9.26
C LYS A 25 -4.78 -18.03 -8.95
N ASN A 26 -5.99 -17.85 -9.51
CA ASN A 26 -6.76 -16.61 -9.42
C ASN A 26 -8.13 -16.84 -8.76
N ALA A 27 -8.21 -17.71 -7.75
CA ALA A 27 -9.47 -18.13 -7.13
C ALA A 27 -10.32 -16.94 -6.65
N VAL A 28 -9.70 -15.94 -6.01
CA VAL A 28 -10.38 -14.73 -5.53
C VAL A 28 -10.99 -13.93 -6.69
N LEU A 29 -10.24 -13.77 -7.78
CA LEU A 29 -10.75 -13.09 -8.98
C LEU A 29 -11.94 -13.84 -9.59
N CYS A 30 -11.85 -15.16 -9.69
CA CYS A 30 -12.92 -16.00 -10.24
C CYS A 30 -14.19 -15.93 -9.40
N ILE A 31 -14.07 -15.98 -8.06
CA ILE A 31 -15.18 -15.80 -7.13
C ILE A 31 -15.80 -14.41 -7.29
N ALA A 32 -14.99 -13.36 -7.37
CA ALA A 32 -15.46 -11.99 -7.55
C ALA A 32 -16.23 -11.81 -8.86
N VAL A 33 -15.71 -12.35 -9.98
CA VAL A 33 -16.39 -12.31 -11.29
C VAL A 33 -17.69 -13.08 -11.26
N LEU A 34 -17.74 -14.24 -10.59
CA LEU A 34 -18.94 -15.03 -10.46
C LEU A 34 -20.01 -14.33 -9.62
N ALA A 35 -19.60 -13.73 -8.50
CA ALA A 35 -20.47 -12.90 -7.66
C ALA A 35 -21.02 -11.68 -8.45
N ALA A 36 -20.16 -11.00 -9.20
CA ALA A 36 -20.56 -9.90 -10.06
C ALA A 36 -21.55 -10.34 -11.15
N ALA A 37 -21.34 -11.49 -11.79
CA ALA A 37 -22.27 -12.04 -12.78
C ALA A 37 -23.64 -12.36 -12.17
N ILE A 38 -23.66 -12.96 -10.98
CA ILE A 38 -24.91 -13.26 -10.25
C ILE A 38 -25.65 -11.97 -9.90
N THR A 39 -24.95 -10.96 -9.40
CA THR A 39 -25.56 -9.65 -9.07
C THR A 39 -26.11 -8.94 -10.30
N CYS A 40 -25.43 -9.02 -11.45
CA CYS A 40 -25.93 -8.46 -12.73
C CYS A 40 -27.20 -9.16 -13.23
N ILE A 41 -27.42 -10.43 -12.88
CA ILE A 41 -28.66 -11.14 -13.21
C ILE A 41 -29.81 -10.68 -12.32
N ILE A 42 -29.52 -10.43 -11.02
CA ILE A 42 -30.53 -9.98 -10.04
C ILE A 42 -30.86 -8.50 -10.23
N VAL A 43 -29.84 -7.68 -10.47
CA VAL A 43 -29.95 -6.24 -10.73
C VAL A 43 -29.31 -5.96 -12.10
N PRO A 44 -30.11 -5.90 -13.18
CA PRO A 44 -29.58 -5.66 -14.52
C PRO A 44 -28.82 -4.32 -14.59
N PRO A 45 -27.68 -4.27 -15.30
CA PRO A 45 -26.93 -3.05 -15.51
C PRO A 45 -27.80 -1.99 -16.23
N ASP A 46 -27.92 -0.83 -15.62
CA ASP A 46 -28.63 0.33 -16.15
C ASP A 46 -27.68 1.53 -16.33
N ARG A 47 -28.21 2.69 -16.72
CA ARG A 47 -27.41 3.91 -16.89
C ARG A 47 -26.86 4.46 -15.56
N GLU A 48 -27.43 4.07 -14.43
CA GLU A 48 -26.98 4.52 -13.11
C GLU A 48 -25.67 3.84 -12.70
N TYR A 49 -25.30 2.70 -13.32
CA TYR A 49 -24.02 2.03 -13.08
C TYR A 49 -22.81 2.94 -13.30
N TRP A 50 -22.90 3.90 -14.25
CA TRP A 50 -21.85 4.88 -14.46
C TRP A 50 -21.71 5.87 -13.30
N GLN A 51 -22.77 6.12 -12.55
CA GLN A 51 -22.76 7.00 -11.39
C GLN A 51 -22.11 6.35 -10.15
N TYR A 52 -22.04 5.01 -10.12
CA TYR A 52 -21.30 4.28 -9.07
C TYR A 52 -19.79 4.43 -9.21
N LEU A 53 -19.29 4.78 -10.41
CA LEU A 53 -17.87 5.05 -10.64
C LEU A 53 -17.58 6.50 -10.23
N ASP A 54 -17.02 6.68 -9.04
CA ASP A 54 -16.54 7.99 -8.60
C ASP A 54 -15.22 8.31 -9.29
N PHE A 55 -15.31 8.86 -10.52
CA PHE A 55 -14.14 9.22 -11.33
C PHE A 55 -13.21 10.22 -10.63
N LYS A 56 -13.76 11.10 -9.78
CA LYS A 56 -12.97 12.05 -9.00
C LYS A 56 -12.05 11.33 -8.02
N THR A 57 -12.59 10.41 -7.23
CA THR A 57 -11.80 9.59 -6.31
C THR A 57 -10.79 8.73 -7.05
N LEU A 58 -11.19 8.07 -8.15
CA LEU A 58 -10.30 7.25 -8.97
C LEU A 58 -9.14 8.05 -9.55
N THR A 59 -9.39 9.26 -10.06
CA THR A 59 -8.36 10.14 -10.59
C THR A 59 -7.40 10.60 -9.50
N CYS A 60 -7.92 11.05 -8.34
CA CYS A 60 -7.08 11.42 -7.20
C CYS A 60 -6.19 10.26 -6.75
N LEU A 61 -6.76 9.06 -6.62
CA LEU A 61 -6.04 7.86 -6.23
C LEU A 61 -4.94 7.52 -7.26
N PHE A 62 -5.27 7.56 -8.55
CA PHE A 62 -4.31 7.30 -9.62
C PHE A 62 -3.14 8.29 -9.60
N CYS A 63 -3.41 9.59 -9.48
CA CYS A 63 -2.37 10.61 -9.43
C CYS A 63 -1.41 10.41 -8.24
N VAL A 64 -1.95 10.20 -7.04
CA VAL A 64 -1.13 9.95 -5.83
C VAL A 64 -0.30 8.68 -6.01
N LEU A 65 -0.92 7.57 -6.41
CA LEU A 65 -0.23 6.28 -6.58
C LEU A 65 0.83 6.34 -7.68
N ALA A 66 0.58 7.01 -8.80
CA ALA A 66 1.56 7.16 -9.90
C ALA A 66 2.83 7.86 -9.41
N VAL A 67 2.68 8.98 -8.68
CA VAL A 67 3.83 9.73 -8.15
C VAL A 67 4.55 8.93 -7.05
N VAL A 68 3.82 8.24 -6.18
CA VAL A 68 4.40 7.35 -5.17
C VAL A 68 5.19 6.22 -5.82
N CYS A 69 4.66 5.60 -6.87
CA CYS A 69 5.38 4.58 -7.64
C CYS A 69 6.67 5.14 -8.27
N ALA A 70 6.63 6.38 -8.79
CA ALA A 70 7.81 7.04 -9.34
C ALA A 70 8.89 7.27 -8.27
N LEU A 71 8.52 7.78 -7.09
CA LEU A 71 9.43 7.93 -5.93
C LEU A 71 9.98 6.59 -5.44
N ARG A 72 9.15 5.54 -5.41
CA ARG A 72 9.56 4.19 -5.06
C ARG A 72 10.57 3.62 -6.06
N ASN A 73 10.36 3.81 -7.36
CA ASN A 73 11.26 3.32 -8.41
C ASN A 73 12.67 3.91 -8.30
N ILE A 74 12.81 5.17 -7.88
CA ILE A 74 14.12 5.77 -7.58
C ILE A 74 14.65 5.42 -6.19
N ARG A 75 14.00 4.52 -5.46
CA ARG A 75 14.35 4.08 -4.09
C ARG A 75 14.39 5.20 -3.04
N PHE A 76 13.65 6.29 -3.27
CA PHE A 76 13.62 7.43 -2.37
C PHE A 76 13.28 7.05 -0.93
N PHE A 77 12.16 6.33 -0.72
CA PHE A 77 11.72 5.91 0.61
C PHE A 77 12.69 4.93 1.27
N THR A 78 13.34 4.06 0.49
CA THR A 78 14.34 3.12 1.00
C THR A 78 15.57 3.86 1.54
N VAL A 79 16.06 4.87 0.81
CA VAL A 79 17.21 5.68 1.24
C VAL A 79 16.86 6.50 2.47
N LEU A 80 15.69 7.14 2.48
CA LEU A 80 15.22 7.91 3.62
C LEU A 80 15.11 7.04 4.88
N ALA A 81 14.46 5.88 4.76
CA ALA A 81 14.27 4.97 5.89
C ALA A 81 15.60 4.36 6.38
N ARG A 82 16.52 4.02 5.46
CA ARG A 82 17.86 3.52 5.84
C ARG A 82 18.63 4.56 6.67
N LYS A 83 18.66 5.81 6.24
CA LYS A 83 19.29 6.90 7.01
C LYS A 83 18.71 7.04 8.41
N ILE A 84 17.38 6.94 8.55
CA ILE A 84 16.73 7.01 9.86
C ILE A 84 17.13 5.81 10.73
N VAL A 85 17.14 4.60 10.17
CA VAL A 85 17.49 3.37 10.93
C VAL A 85 18.94 3.37 11.39
N GLN A 86 19.87 3.92 10.60
CA GLN A 86 21.30 4.03 10.97
C GLN A 86 21.54 4.89 12.21
N LEU A 87 20.60 5.76 12.60
CA LEU A 87 20.70 6.53 13.84
C LEU A 87 20.56 5.67 15.11
N PHE A 88 20.07 4.43 14.99
CA PHE A 88 19.73 3.59 16.12
C PHE A 88 20.74 2.44 16.31
N LYS A 89 21.38 2.39 17.50
CA LYS A 89 22.43 1.42 17.85
C LYS A 89 21.93 0.18 18.60
N ASN A 90 20.61 0.04 18.79
CA ASN A 90 20.04 -1.11 19.48
C ASN A 90 18.79 -1.66 18.79
N THR A 91 18.56 -2.97 18.94
CA THR A 91 17.49 -3.72 18.26
C THR A 91 16.09 -3.15 18.54
N ARG A 92 15.79 -2.79 19.81
CA ARG A 92 14.47 -2.23 20.18
C ARG A 92 14.21 -0.93 19.45
N ALA A 93 15.15 0.02 19.48
CA ALA A 93 14.99 1.31 18.85
C ALA A 93 14.95 1.19 17.32
N CYS A 94 15.72 0.27 16.75
CA CYS A 94 15.69 0.00 15.31
C CYS A 94 14.33 -0.57 14.87
N ILE A 95 13.77 -1.55 15.58
CA ILE A 95 12.46 -2.10 15.29
C ILE A 95 11.38 -1.03 15.46
N LEU A 96 11.43 -0.26 16.53
CA LEU A 96 10.52 0.86 16.74
C LEU A 96 10.59 1.87 15.57
N ALA A 97 11.80 2.21 15.13
CA ALA A 97 12.00 3.09 13.97
C ALA A 97 11.43 2.50 12.68
N LEU A 98 11.66 1.20 12.39
CA LEU A 98 11.08 0.51 11.23
C LEU A 98 9.55 0.53 11.25
N VAL A 99 8.95 0.28 12.41
CA VAL A 99 7.50 0.31 12.59
C VAL A 99 6.96 1.73 12.42
N TYR A 100 7.59 2.75 13.03
CA TYR A 100 7.17 4.14 12.89
C TYR A 100 7.41 4.73 11.50
N ILE A 101 8.48 4.35 10.80
CA ILE A 101 8.67 4.73 9.40
C ILE A 101 7.53 4.17 8.54
N THR A 102 7.12 2.93 8.80
CA THR A 102 5.99 2.31 8.11
C THR A 102 4.67 3.01 8.47
N PHE A 103 4.46 3.33 9.75
CA PHE A 103 3.30 4.04 10.27
C PHE A 103 3.15 5.43 9.64
N LEU A 104 4.20 6.26 9.71
CA LEU A 104 4.20 7.61 9.13
C LEU A 104 4.20 7.56 7.60
N GLY A 105 4.92 6.59 7.02
CA GLY A 105 4.94 6.37 5.58
C GLY A 105 3.55 6.07 5.02
N SER A 106 2.76 5.26 5.71
CA SER A 106 1.40 4.91 5.26
C SER A 106 0.44 6.10 5.25
N MET A 107 0.70 7.13 6.05
CA MET A 107 -0.05 8.39 5.99
C MET A 107 0.17 9.16 4.67
N LEU A 108 1.33 8.94 4.02
CA LEU A 108 1.76 9.68 2.84
C LEU A 108 1.60 8.89 1.53
N ILE A 109 1.82 7.57 1.57
CA ILE A 109 1.98 6.76 0.36
C ILE A 109 0.98 5.60 0.24
N ALA A 110 -0.06 5.61 1.02
CA ALA A 110 -1.01 4.52 1.24
C ALA A 110 -0.39 3.27 1.91
N ASN A 111 -1.22 2.52 2.64
CA ASN A 111 -0.79 1.38 3.46
C ASN A 111 -0.08 0.29 2.67
N ASP A 112 -0.62 -0.12 1.51
CA ASP A 112 -0.05 -1.19 0.69
C ASP A 112 1.32 -0.82 0.14
N MET A 113 1.47 0.43 -0.32
CA MET A 113 2.75 0.95 -0.82
C MET A 113 3.78 1.13 0.29
N ALA A 114 3.34 1.51 1.49
CA ALA A 114 4.21 1.56 2.66
C ALA A 114 4.76 0.16 3.01
N LEU A 115 3.91 -0.86 3.01
CA LEU A 115 4.34 -2.24 3.24
C LEU A 115 5.32 -2.72 2.18
N LEU A 116 4.99 -2.55 0.89
CA LEU A 116 5.88 -2.96 -0.22
C LEU A 116 7.24 -2.24 -0.20
N THR A 117 7.32 -1.08 0.46
CA THR A 117 8.56 -0.30 0.56
C THR A 117 9.36 -0.65 1.81
N PHE A 118 8.71 -0.76 2.97
CA PHE A 118 9.40 -0.84 4.26
C PHE A 118 9.53 -2.26 4.82
N LEU A 119 8.71 -3.24 4.41
CA LEU A 119 8.93 -4.65 4.78
C LEU A 119 10.27 -5.19 4.26
N PRO A 120 10.65 -4.98 2.99
CA PRO A 120 11.97 -5.40 2.50
C PRO A 120 13.13 -4.73 3.26
N LEU A 121 12.95 -3.47 3.70
CA LEU A 121 13.94 -2.80 4.53
C LEU A 121 14.06 -3.48 5.90
N GLY A 122 12.94 -3.81 6.55
CA GLY A 122 12.92 -4.56 7.81
C GLY A 122 13.62 -5.92 7.66
N TYR A 123 13.35 -6.64 6.57
CA TYR A 123 14.05 -7.88 6.23
C TYR A 123 15.55 -7.68 6.12
N PHE A 124 15.99 -6.70 5.32
CA PHE A 124 17.41 -6.41 5.11
C PHE A 124 18.12 -6.07 6.42
N VAL A 125 17.56 -5.15 7.22
CA VAL A 125 18.16 -4.72 8.48
C VAL A 125 18.28 -5.87 9.47
N LEU A 126 17.22 -6.66 9.68
CA LEU A 126 17.23 -7.76 10.65
C LEU A 126 18.08 -8.95 10.18
N SER A 127 18.19 -9.18 8.87
CA SER A 127 19.05 -10.24 8.31
C SER A 127 20.51 -9.87 8.38
N SER A 128 20.89 -8.65 8.01
CA SER A 128 22.30 -8.19 8.01
C SER A 128 22.88 -8.05 9.41
N THR A 129 22.02 -7.87 10.42
CA THR A 129 22.43 -7.71 11.83
C THR A 129 22.28 -8.99 12.66
N GLY A 130 21.90 -10.12 12.05
CA GLY A 130 21.71 -11.40 12.76
C GLY A 130 20.52 -11.42 13.72
N LYS A 131 19.51 -10.55 13.53
CA LYS A 131 18.34 -10.42 14.40
C LYS A 131 17.08 -11.06 13.81
N GLN A 132 17.21 -12.12 12.98
CA GLN A 132 16.10 -12.79 12.31
C GLN A 132 15.01 -13.29 13.29
N LYS A 133 15.35 -13.60 14.54
CA LYS A 133 14.37 -13.99 15.57
C LYS A 133 13.27 -12.95 15.80
N ASN A 134 13.53 -11.68 15.52
CA ASN A 134 12.56 -10.60 15.67
C ASN A 134 11.77 -10.30 14.37
N MET A 135 12.05 -11.02 13.29
CA MET A 135 11.50 -10.71 11.96
C MET A 135 9.98 -10.83 11.91
N ALA A 136 9.43 -11.94 12.42
CA ALA A 136 7.99 -12.16 12.44
C ALA A 136 7.25 -11.07 13.23
N PHE A 137 7.77 -10.74 14.44
CA PHE A 137 7.21 -9.66 15.25
C PHE A 137 7.27 -8.31 14.51
N THR A 138 8.42 -7.97 13.93
CA THR A 138 8.60 -6.70 13.22
C THR A 138 7.65 -6.58 12.03
N PHE A 139 7.49 -7.64 11.25
CA PHE A 139 6.58 -7.64 10.09
C PHE A 139 5.12 -7.53 10.48
N ILE A 140 4.69 -8.21 11.54
CA ILE A 140 3.35 -8.06 12.09
C ILE A 140 3.13 -6.62 12.55
N MET A 141 4.07 -6.06 13.30
CA MET A 141 3.96 -4.67 13.76
C MET A 141 4.00 -3.65 12.63
N GLN A 142 4.81 -3.86 11.58
CA GLN A 142 4.79 -3.00 10.38
C GLN A 142 3.46 -3.09 9.63
N ASN A 143 2.86 -4.29 9.54
CA ASN A 143 1.55 -4.46 8.91
C ASN A 143 0.46 -3.72 9.69
N ILE A 144 0.41 -3.89 11.00
CA ILE A 144 -0.50 -3.16 11.89
C ILE A 144 -0.26 -1.65 11.76
N ALA A 145 1.00 -1.23 11.79
CA ALA A 145 1.40 0.17 11.68
C ALA A 145 0.98 0.81 10.35
N ALA A 146 1.13 0.10 9.23
CA ALA A 146 0.70 0.59 7.92
C ALA A 146 -0.81 0.85 7.87
N ASN A 147 -1.61 -0.08 8.41
CA ASN A 147 -3.06 0.06 8.40
C ASN A 147 -3.55 1.16 9.37
N LEU A 148 -2.98 1.20 10.57
CA LEU A 148 -3.39 2.17 11.59
C LEU A 148 -2.82 3.58 11.33
N GLY A 149 -1.63 3.70 10.73
CA GLY A 149 -1.08 5.00 10.34
C GLY A 149 -1.88 5.66 9.23
N GLY A 150 -2.21 4.91 8.19
CA GLY A 150 -2.97 5.42 7.05
C GLY A 150 -4.37 5.93 7.36
N MET A 151 -4.90 5.67 8.57
CA MET A 151 -6.25 6.13 8.92
C MET A 151 -6.37 7.65 9.09
N LEU A 152 -5.31 8.35 9.49
CA LEU A 152 -5.38 9.77 9.83
C LEU A 152 -5.52 10.68 8.60
N THR A 153 -5.08 10.23 7.44
CA THR A 153 -5.13 11.02 6.20
C THR A 153 -6.17 10.47 5.22
N PRO A 154 -6.88 11.32 4.48
CA PRO A 154 -7.86 10.86 3.50
C PRO A 154 -7.27 9.95 2.42
N PHE A 155 -6.01 10.16 2.03
CA PHE A 155 -5.33 9.41 0.98
C PHE A 155 -4.45 8.26 1.51
N GLY A 156 -4.36 8.08 2.83
CA GLY A 156 -3.61 6.98 3.44
C GLY A 156 -4.22 5.60 3.17
N ASN A 157 -5.53 5.56 2.90
CA ASN A 157 -6.25 4.35 2.48
C ASN A 157 -7.28 4.69 1.40
N PRO A 158 -7.47 3.84 0.39
CA PRO A 158 -8.49 4.05 -0.65
C PRO A 158 -9.91 4.23 -0.08
N GLN A 159 -10.24 3.48 0.99
CA GLN A 159 -11.53 3.56 1.67
C GLN A 159 -11.75 4.94 2.30
N ASN A 160 -10.75 5.49 2.95
CA ASN A 160 -10.80 6.83 3.53
C ASN A 160 -11.01 7.89 2.45
N LEU A 161 -10.28 7.78 1.33
CA LEU A 161 -10.41 8.71 0.22
C LEU A 161 -11.81 8.65 -0.39
N TYR A 162 -12.37 7.45 -0.55
CA TYR A 162 -13.74 7.27 -1.03
C TYR A 162 -14.77 7.96 -0.12
N LEU A 163 -14.73 7.68 1.18
CA LEU A 163 -15.66 8.29 2.14
C LEU A 163 -15.49 9.81 2.18
N TYR A 164 -14.26 10.29 2.24
CA TYR A 164 -13.93 11.71 2.26
C TYR A 164 -14.47 12.46 1.05
N THR A 165 -14.33 11.88 -0.16
CA THR A 165 -14.79 12.50 -1.40
C THR A 165 -16.29 12.34 -1.62
N LYS A 166 -16.83 11.14 -1.40
CA LYS A 166 -18.26 10.82 -1.61
C LYS A 166 -19.17 11.65 -0.74
N PHE A 167 -18.85 11.79 0.54
CA PHE A 167 -19.68 12.52 1.51
C PHE A 167 -19.24 13.96 1.70
N ASN A 168 -18.26 14.45 0.93
CA ASN A 168 -17.70 15.81 1.05
C ASN A 168 -17.35 16.20 2.49
N ILE A 169 -16.77 15.25 3.25
CA ILE A 169 -16.41 15.46 4.66
C ILE A 169 -15.40 16.60 4.77
N PRO A 170 -15.62 17.62 5.62
CA PRO A 170 -14.62 18.64 5.89
C PRO A 170 -13.34 18.03 6.46
N THR A 171 -12.17 18.49 6.01
CA THR A 171 -10.87 17.92 6.44
C THR A 171 -10.70 17.94 7.96
N GLY A 172 -11.15 19.02 8.62
CA GLY A 172 -11.10 19.16 10.09
C GLY A 172 -11.91 18.09 10.80
N ASP A 173 -13.12 17.82 10.34
CA ASP A 173 -14.02 16.82 10.94
C ASP A 173 -13.48 15.40 10.72
N PHE A 174 -12.93 15.13 9.53
CA PHE A 174 -12.28 13.85 9.23
C PHE A 174 -11.12 13.60 10.20
N VAL A 175 -10.20 14.55 10.33
CA VAL A 175 -9.03 14.44 11.22
C VAL A 175 -9.47 14.35 12.68
N ALA A 176 -10.42 15.16 13.13
CA ALA A 176 -10.94 15.14 14.50
C ALA A 176 -11.54 13.78 14.86
N THR A 177 -12.27 13.15 13.93
CA THR A 177 -12.87 11.83 14.12
C THR A 177 -11.82 10.72 14.20
N MET A 178 -10.76 10.83 13.36
CA MET A 178 -9.70 9.80 13.29
C MET A 178 -8.60 9.97 14.34
N LEU A 179 -8.48 11.13 14.96
CA LEU A 179 -7.41 11.44 15.91
C LEU A 179 -7.44 10.56 17.18
N PRO A 180 -8.58 10.31 17.86
CA PRO A 180 -8.61 9.47 19.06
C PRO A 180 -8.12 8.03 18.78
N PRO A 181 -8.65 7.28 17.80
CA PRO A 181 -8.16 5.94 17.51
C PRO A 181 -6.70 5.94 17.01
N PHE A 182 -6.27 7.01 16.33
CA PHE A 182 -4.87 7.19 15.94
C PHE A 182 -3.95 7.30 17.16
N CYS A 183 -4.28 8.14 18.16
CA CYS A 183 -3.51 8.27 19.40
C CYS A 183 -3.43 6.96 20.19
N ILE A 184 -4.55 6.22 20.28
CA ILE A 184 -4.58 4.89 20.90
C ILE A 184 -3.65 3.93 20.14
N SER A 185 -3.67 3.96 18.82
CA SER A 185 -2.80 3.12 17.97
C SER A 185 -1.32 3.41 18.20
N VAL A 186 -0.94 4.69 18.28
CA VAL A 186 0.43 5.12 18.61
C VAL A 186 0.85 4.55 19.97
N ALA A 187 0.00 4.68 21.00
CA ALA A 187 0.30 4.18 22.34
C ALA A 187 0.47 2.65 22.37
N LEU A 188 -0.44 1.91 21.73
CA LEU A 188 -0.40 0.44 21.69
C LEU A 188 0.79 -0.08 20.89
N ILE A 189 1.07 0.48 19.72
CA ILE A 189 2.24 0.12 18.90
C ILE A 189 3.53 0.36 19.68
N THR A 190 3.66 1.51 20.34
CA THR A 190 4.82 1.82 21.18
C THR A 190 4.96 0.80 22.29
N LEU A 191 3.88 0.54 23.03
CA LEU A 191 3.88 -0.42 24.13
C LEU A 191 4.33 -1.82 23.65
N CYS A 192 3.77 -2.32 22.56
CA CYS A 192 4.18 -3.62 21.99
C CYS A 192 5.68 -3.64 21.62
N CYS A 193 6.20 -2.60 20.99
CA CYS A 193 7.60 -2.53 20.62
C CYS A 193 8.55 -2.41 21.82
N LEU A 194 8.10 -1.89 22.96
CA LEU A 194 8.90 -1.82 24.18
C LEU A 194 9.19 -3.19 24.81
N PHE A 195 8.44 -4.23 24.51
CA PHE A 195 8.73 -5.61 24.93
C PHE A 195 9.92 -6.24 24.22
N VAL A 196 10.39 -5.67 23.11
CA VAL A 196 11.59 -6.17 22.40
C VAL A 196 12.83 -5.95 23.27
N LYS A 197 13.69 -6.97 23.39
CA LYS A 197 14.95 -6.89 24.15
C LYS A 197 15.91 -5.89 23.50
N LYS A 198 16.60 -5.10 24.33
CA LYS A 198 17.67 -4.20 23.89
C LYS A 198 18.95 -5.03 23.68
N GLU A 199 19.36 -5.19 22.44
CA GLU A 199 20.61 -5.82 22.04
C GLU A 199 21.39 -4.85 21.16
N LYS A 200 22.72 -4.86 21.20
CA LYS A 200 23.54 -4.04 20.30
C LYS A 200 23.32 -4.43 18.85
N LEU A 201 23.34 -3.44 17.98
CA LEU A 201 23.10 -3.58 16.55
C LEU A 201 24.18 -2.78 15.80
N GLU A 202 24.88 -3.45 14.89
CA GLU A 202 25.86 -2.83 14.01
C GLU A 202 25.35 -2.97 12.58
N LEU A 203 25.11 -1.85 11.94
CA LEU A 203 24.66 -1.77 10.54
C LEU A 203 25.86 -1.39 9.67
N ALA A 204 26.05 -2.12 8.57
CA ALA A 204 27.03 -1.75 7.57
C ALA A 204 26.60 -0.47 6.84
N ASP A 205 27.53 0.44 6.64
CA ASP A 205 27.34 1.65 5.86
C ASP A 205 27.36 1.31 4.38
N GLU A 206 26.21 1.38 3.73
CA GLU A 206 26.06 1.37 2.28
C GLU A 206 25.48 2.70 1.82
N GLU A 207 26.22 3.46 1.04
CA GLU A 207 25.72 4.67 0.41
C GLU A 207 24.92 4.37 -0.85
N ILE A 208 23.66 4.73 -0.87
CA ILE A 208 22.82 4.72 -2.08
C ILE A 208 22.64 6.17 -2.53
N SER A 209 23.18 6.51 -3.70
CA SER A 209 22.97 7.85 -4.27
C SER A 209 21.61 7.96 -4.94
N LEU A 210 20.90 9.07 -4.71
CA LEU A 210 19.63 9.39 -5.36
C LEU A 210 19.86 10.28 -6.59
N PRO A 211 19.12 10.07 -7.69
CA PRO A 211 19.16 10.99 -8.84
C PRO A 211 18.48 12.31 -8.47
N LYS A 212 19.27 13.34 -8.11
CA LYS A 212 18.80 14.61 -7.54
C LYS A 212 17.68 15.27 -8.37
N GLY A 213 17.83 15.40 -9.67
CA GLY A 213 16.83 16.06 -10.52
C GLY A 213 15.47 15.35 -10.53
N ARG A 214 15.48 14.01 -10.70
CA ARG A 214 14.24 13.21 -10.67
C ARG A 214 13.59 13.23 -9.29
N THR A 215 14.39 13.20 -8.23
CA THR A 215 13.88 13.23 -6.85
C THR A 215 13.14 14.54 -6.59
N ILE A 216 13.71 15.68 -6.96
CA ILE A 216 13.07 16.98 -6.76
C ILE A 216 11.78 17.08 -7.58
N ALA A 217 11.79 16.68 -8.86
CA ALA A 217 10.60 16.70 -9.70
C ALA A 217 9.46 15.84 -9.13
N TYR A 218 9.77 14.62 -8.68
CA TYR A 218 8.74 13.73 -8.10
C TYR A 218 8.24 14.21 -6.74
N LEU A 219 9.08 14.84 -5.91
CA LEU A 219 8.64 15.45 -4.65
C LEU A 219 7.71 16.64 -4.88
N LEU A 220 7.99 17.47 -5.90
CA LEU A 220 7.10 18.58 -6.28
C LEU A 220 5.74 18.05 -6.79
N LEU A 221 5.74 17.02 -7.64
CA LEU A 221 4.50 16.37 -8.10
C LEU A 221 3.73 15.73 -6.96
N PHE A 222 4.43 15.14 -5.98
CA PHE A 222 3.82 14.57 -4.78
C PHE A 222 3.14 15.64 -3.93
N ALA A 223 3.85 16.75 -3.65
CA ALA A 223 3.28 17.86 -2.93
C ALA A 223 2.04 18.44 -3.64
N LEU A 224 2.10 18.60 -4.97
CA LEU A 224 0.96 19.06 -5.77
C LEU A 224 -0.23 18.09 -5.65
N SER A 225 0.01 16.78 -5.76
CA SER A 225 -1.05 15.77 -5.62
C SER A 225 -1.73 15.82 -4.25
N ILE A 226 -0.95 16.00 -3.18
CA ILE A 226 -1.48 16.16 -1.82
C ILE A 226 -2.33 17.43 -1.68
N ILE A 227 -1.87 18.55 -2.21
CA ILE A 227 -2.60 19.84 -2.18
C ILE A 227 -3.96 19.71 -2.88
N ILE A 228 -4.01 18.98 -4.01
CA ILE A 228 -5.26 18.71 -4.74
C ILE A 228 -6.20 17.84 -3.90
N VAL A 229 -5.69 16.77 -3.27
CA VAL A 229 -6.52 15.88 -2.42
C VAL A 229 -7.12 16.62 -1.23
N PHE A 230 -6.36 17.50 -0.58
CA PHE A 230 -6.85 18.34 0.52
C PHE A 230 -7.76 19.50 0.05
N ARG A 231 -8.05 19.59 -1.24
CA ARG A 231 -8.93 20.64 -1.81
C ARG A 231 -8.46 22.07 -1.53
N VAL A 232 -7.17 22.27 -1.27
CA VAL A 232 -6.58 23.61 -1.11
C VAL A 232 -6.64 24.37 -2.45
N ILE A 233 -6.43 23.64 -3.56
CA ILE A 233 -6.68 24.12 -4.90
C ILE A 233 -7.99 23.47 -5.37
N PRO A 234 -9.00 24.25 -5.81
CA PRO A 234 -10.20 23.68 -6.38
C PRO A 234 -9.79 22.75 -7.53
N PHE A 235 -10.41 21.58 -7.59
CA PHE A 235 -10.24 20.63 -8.68
C PHE A 235 -10.62 21.39 -9.95
N ILE A 236 -9.63 21.93 -10.67
CA ILE A 236 -9.88 22.62 -11.95
C ILE A 236 -10.33 21.55 -12.90
N VAL A 237 -11.62 21.54 -13.07
CA VAL A 237 -12.39 20.66 -13.90
C VAL A 237 -11.98 20.88 -15.34
N GLY A 238 -11.00 20.10 -15.79
CA GLY A 238 -10.84 19.78 -17.20
C GLY A 238 -11.56 18.47 -17.55
N LEU A 239 -12.40 17.96 -16.64
CA LEU A 239 -13.12 16.69 -16.73
C LEU A 239 -14.52 16.83 -16.09
N SER A 240 -15.22 17.92 -16.45
CA SER A 240 -16.68 17.97 -16.30
C SER A 240 -17.35 17.49 -17.58
#